data_748bce40d8487c9006ae2578e0811453
#
_entry.id   748bce40d8487c9006ae2578e0811453
#
_cell.length_a   1.000
_cell.length_b   1.000
_cell.length_c   1.000
_cell.angle_alpha   90.00
_cell.angle_beta   90.00
_cell.angle_gamma   90.00
#
_symmetry.space_group_name_H-M   'P 1'
#
loop_
_entity.id
_entity.type
_entity.pdbx_description
1 polymer ?
#
loop_
_entity_poly.entity_id
_entity_poly.type
_entity_poly.pdbx_seq_one_letter_code
_entity_poly.pdbx_strand_id
1 'polypeptide(L)'
;LAPNGTLYLHLDWHASAYARVLLDEIFGDENLNNEIIWTYHGPSPIKSAFNRKHDTILAYVKNKKDYTFNADDIRVPYNKNTVKTFKSSKKAGFGKKPNLKRGKVPEDWWYFPVVARLHNERTGYPTQKPEALLERIIKASSNKGDLVADFFCGSGTTARVAASLERNFITTDATWQATRVTLSRLAEKG
;
A
#
# COMPACT_ATOMS: atom_id res chain seq x y z
N LEU A 1 -2.16 -16.56 7.86
CA LEU A 1 -1.16 -16.04 6.94
C LEU A 1 -0.31 -17.20 6.41
N ALA A 2 -0.04 -17.25 5.09
CA ALA A 2 0.86 -18.26 4.49
C ALA A 2 2.28 -18.13 5.08
N PRO A 3 3.11 -19.19 5.04
CA PRO A 3 4.48 -19.13 5.58
C PRO A 3 5.31 -17.96 5.04
N ASN A 4 5.18 -17.65 3.74
CA ASN A 4 5.84 -16.55 3.04
C ASN A 4 4.95 -15.30 2.87
N GLY A 5 3.80 -15.24 3.57
CA GLY A 5 2.82 -14.19 3.43
C GLY A 5 3.13 -12.92 4.23
N THR A 6 2.54 -11.81 3.79
CA THR A 6 2.64 -10.50 4.43
C THR A 6 1.26 -10.00 4.83
N LEU A 7 1.14 -9.48 6.04
CA LEU A 7 -0.02 -8.72 6.53
C LEU A 7 0.24 -7.24 6.31
N TYR A 8 -0.73 -6.54 5.77
CA TYR A 8 -0.78 -5.07 5.75
C TYR A 8 -1.98 -4.60 6.57
N LEU A 9 -1.75 -3.81 7.60
CA LEU A 9 -2.80 -3.22 8.43
C LEU A 9 -2.77 -1.70 8.31
N HIS A 10 -3.79 -1.14 7.66
CA HIS A 10 -3.95 0.31 7.50
C HIS A 10 -4.77 0.89 8.65
N LEU A 11 -4.24 1.93 9.26
CA LEU A 11 -4.81 2.57 10.43
C LEU A 11 -4.61 4.09 10.40
N ASP A 12 -5.52 4.80 11.04
CA ASP A 12 -5.34 6.21 11.34
C ASP A 12 -4.40 6.43 12.55
N TRP A 13 -4.11 7.68 12.82
CA TRP A 13 -3.22 8.08 13.91
C TRP A 13 -3.73 7.71 15.32
N HIS A 14 -5.06 7.45 15.51
CA HIS A 14 -5.61 7.07 16.80
C HIS A 14 -5.24 5.63 17.17
N ALA A 15 -5.30 4.74 16.21
CA ALA A 15 -5.22 3.30 16.43
C ALA A 15 -3.83 2.71 16.13
N SER A 16 -3.00 3.38 15.31
CA SER A 16 -1.75 2.81 14.80
C SER A 16 -0.78 2.36 15.90
N ALA A 17 -0.60 3.18 16.95
CA ALA A 17 0.32 2.86 18.04
C ALA A 17 -0.11 1.62 18.84
N TYR A 18 -1.41 1.51 19.15
CA TYR A 18 -1.94 0.36 19.88
C TYR A 18 -1.90 -0.92 19.06
N ALA A 19 -2.25 -0.82 17.78
CA ALA A 19 -2.19 -1.96 16.87
C ALA A 19 -0.76 -2.42 16.63
N ARG A 20 0.23 -1.52 16.62
CA ARG A 20 1.64 -1.87 16.53
C ARG A 20 2.06 -2.78 17.70
N VAL A 21 1.74 -2.40 18.93
CA VAL A 21 2.06 -3.20 20.12
C VAL A 21 1.40 -4.59 20.03
N LEU A 22 0.10 -4.64 19.66
CA LEU A 22 -0.61 -5.90 19.50
C LEU A 22 0.00 -6.79 18.43
N LEU A 23 0.41 -6.23 17.30
CA LEU A 23 1.02 -7.01 16.22
C LEU A 23 2.44 -7.48 16.56
N ASP A 24 3.19 -6.71 17.35
CA ASP A 24 4.48 -7.14 17.89
C ASP A 24 4.31 -8.37 18.82
N GLU A 25 3.25 -8.40 19.64
CA GLU A 25 2.92 -9.58 20.48
C GLU A 25 2.51 -10.81 19.64
N ILE A 26 1.78 -10.61 18.53
CA ILE A 26 1.26 -11.71 17.70
C ILE A 26 2.32 -12.26 16.74
N PHE A 27 3.10 -11.40 16.12
CA PHE A 27 4.02 -11.76 15.04
C PHE A 27 5.49 -11.75 15.47
N GLY A 28 5.85 -11.08 16.57
CA GLY A 28 7.20 -10.69 16.94
C GLY A 28 7.58 -9.34 16.31
N ASP A 29 8.26 -8.48 17.06
CA ASP A 29 8.72 -7.17 16.60
C ASP A 29 9.74 -7.27 15.47
N GLU A 30 10.54 -8.35 15.45
CA GLU A 30 11.49 -8.66 14.40
C GLU A 30 10.83 -8.91 13.04
N ASN A 31 9.56 -9.31 13.02
CA ASN A 31 8.78 -9.57 11.81
C ASN A 31 8.07 -8.32 11.26
N LEU A 32 8.17 -7.17 11.92
CA LEU A 32 7.80 -5.91 11.29
C LEU A 32 8.74 -5.66 10.12
N ASN A 33 8.18 -5.63 8.92
CA ASN A 33 8.95 -5.36 7.72
C ASN A 33 9.07 -3.87 7.44
N ASN A 34 7.95 -3.16 7.51
CA ASN A 34 7.89 -1.70 7.36
C ASN A 34 6.73 -1.08 8.15
N GLU A 35 6.94 0.12 8.62
CA GLU A 35 5.89 1.08 8.94
C GLU A 35 5.82 2.09 7.79
N ILE A 36 4.77 2.00 6.98
CA ILE A 36 4.60 2.79 5.78
C ILE A 36 3.71 3.98 6.09
N ILE A 37 4.15 5.18 5.73
CA ILE A 37 3.39 6.42 5.88
C ILE A 37 2.72 6.76 4.55
N TRP A 38 1.41 6.55 4.47
CA TRP A 38 0.62 6.98 3.32
C TRP A 38 0.18 8.42 3.47
N THR A 39 0.73 9.30 2.64
CA THR A 39 0.43 10.73 2.62
C THR A 39 -0.55 11.10 1.52
N TYR A 40 -1.40 12.09 1.80
CA TYR A 40 -2.39 12.61 0.87
C TYR A 40 -2.68 14.10 1.12
N HIS A 41 -3.26 14.78 0.13
CA HIS A 41 -3.73 16.15 0.28
C HIS A 41 -5.24 16.19 0.50
N GLY A 42 -5.71 17.29 1.07
CA GLY A 42 -7.13 17.56 1.32
C GLY A 42 -7.32 18.91 2.03
N PRO A 43 -8.56 19.30 2.32
CA PRO A 43 -8.85 20.52 3.08
C PRO A 43 -8.07 20.58 4.40
N SER A 44 -7.60 21.77 4.76
CA SER A 44 -6.79 22.00 5.97
C SER A 44 -7.53 22.94 6.93
N PRO A 45 -8.61 22.49 7.59
CA PRO A 45 -9.45 23.34 8.44
C PRO A 45 -8.84 23.66 9.79
N ILE A 46 -7.89 22.87 10.27
CA ILE A 46 -7.29 23.03 11.60
C ILE A 46 -6.33 24.21 11.59
N LYS A 47 -6.53 25.17 12.50
CA LYS A 47 -5.68 26.36 12.65
C LYS A 47 -4.86 26.37 13.93
N SER A 48 -5.21 25.52 14.89
CA SER A 48 -4.56 25.43 16.22
C SER A 48 -3.53 24.30 16.34
N ALA A 49 -3.39 23.47 15.28
CA ALA A 49 -2.43 22.37 15.22
C ALA A 49 -2.07 22.05 13.77
N PHE A 50 -1.07 21.21 13.56
CA PHE A 50 -0.75 20.70 12.23
C PHE A 50 -1.90 19.85 11.69
N ASN A 51 -2.27 20.07 10.42
CA ASN A 51 -3.30 19.27 9.74
C ASN A 51 -2.77 17.87 9.44
N ARG A 52 -3.46 16.86 9.93
CA ARG A 52 -3.08 15.44 9.71
C ARG A 52 -3.40 15.05 8.28
N LYS A 53 -2.39 14.66 7.53
CA LYS A 53 -2.45 14.30 6.11
C LYS A 53 -1.70 13.02 5.81
N HIS A 54 -1.72 12.11 6.76
CA HIS A 54 -1.18 10.78 6.59
C HIS A 54 -1.93 9.76 7.43
N ASP A 55 -1.87 8.53 6.99
CA ASP A 55 -2.25 7.34 7.72
C ASP A 55 -1.05 6.37 7.75
N THR A 56 -1.08 5.43 8.67
CA THR A 56 -0.03 4.42 8.84
C THR A 56 -0.48 3.08 8.27
N ILE A 57 0.41 2.39 7.56
CA ILE A 57 0.23 1.02 7.12
C ILE A 57 1.36 0.17 7.72
N LEU A 58 1.02 -0.70 8.66
CA LEU A 58 1.96 -1.65 9.26
C LEU A 58 2.07 -2.88 8.37
N ALA A 59 3.28 -3.23 7.97
CA ALA A 59 3.57 -4.40 7.16
C ALA A 59 4.35 -5.44 7.98
N TYR A 60 3.71 -6.56 8.32
CA TYR A 60 4.31 -7.69 9.02
C TYR A 60 4.44 -8.88 8.10
N VAL A 61 5.58 -9.55 8.14
CA VAL A 61 5.80 -10.82 7.45
C VAL A 61 5.59 -11.98 8.41
N LYS A 62 5.17 -13.13 7.88
CA LYS A 62 5.06 -14.34 8.72
C LYS A 62 6.42 -14.87 9.13
N ASN A 63 7.40 -14.76 8.25
CA ASN A 63 8.78 -15.20 8.48
C ASN A 63 9.75 -14.22 7.81
N LYS A 64 10.58 -13.53 8.59
CA LYS A 64 11.55 -12.54 8.08
C LYS A 64 12.63 -13.15 7.16
N LYS A 65 12.84 -14.47 7.24
CA LYS A 65 13.83 -15.17 6.41
C LYS A 65 13.26 -15.69 5.11
N ASP A 66 11.93 -15.77 5.00
CA ASP A 66 11.24 -16.31 3.83
C ASP A 66 9.90 -15.62 3.64
N TYR A 67 9.87 -14.54 2.85
CA TYR A 67 8.65 -13.82 2.48
C TYR A 67 8.73 -13.31 1.04
N THR A 68 7.57 -13.18 0.42
CA THR A 68 7.47 -12.65 -0.95
C THR A 68 7.67 -11.14 -0.95
N PHE A 69 8.67 -10.66 -1.70
CA PHE A 69 8.86 -9.23 -1.97
C PHE A 69 9.38 -9.00 -3.38
N ASN A 70 8.49 -8.63 -4.28
CA ASN A 70 8.74 -8.44 -5.72
C ASN A 70 9.25 -7.01 -5.99
N ALA A 71 10.49 -6.73 -5.61
CA ALA A 71 11.09 -5.41 -5.69
C ALA A 71 11.03 -4.78 -7.09
N ASP A 72 11.16 -5.58 -8.14
CA ASP A 72 11.19 -5.09 -9.52
C ASP A 72 9.81 -4.66 -10.04
N ASP A 73 8.73 -5.25 -9.52
CA ASP A 73 7.35 -4.96 -9.93
C ASP A 73 6.82 -3.63 -9.39
N ILE A 74 7.51 -3.08 -8.39
CA ILE A 74 7.11 -1.85 -7.69
C ILE A 74 8.09 -0.69 -7.85
N ARG A 75 9.11 -0.83 -8.71
CA ARG A 75 10.10 0.24 -8.89
C ARG A 75 9.49 1.53 -9.39
N VAL A 76 10.00 2.61 -8.86
CA VAL A 76 9.67 3.97 -9.29
C VAL A 76 10.90 4.64 -9.94
N PRO A 77 10.71 5.57 -10.87
CA PRO A 77 11.85 6.30 -11.45
C PRO A 77 12.56 7.14 -10.38
N TYR A 78 13.86 7.33 -10.55
CA TYR A 78 14.58 8.29 -9.73
C TYR A 78 14.10 9.72 -9.98
N ASN A 79 14.09 10.53 -8.93
CA ASN A 79 13.81 11.95 -9.03
C ASN A 79 14.78 12.61 -10.04
N LYS A 80 14.28 13.58 -10.83
CA LYS A 80 15.06 14.30 -11.86
C LYS A 80 16.35 14.93 -11.31
N ASN A 81 16.28 15.49 -10.09
CA ASN A 81 17.46 16.08 -9.43
C ASN A 81 18.50 15.01 -9.07
N THR A 82 18.07 13.87 -8.55
CA THR A 82 18.94 12.73 -8.26
C THR A 82 19.64 12.26 -9.54
N VAL A 83 18.88 12.10 -10.64
CA VAL A 83 19.46 11.73 -11.94
C VAL A 83 20.49 12.74 -12.42
N LYS A 84 20.21 14.05 -12.28
CA LYS A 84 21.13 15.13 -12.63
C LYS A 84 22.41 15.07 -11.79
N THR A 85 22.28 14.89 -10.48
CA THR A 85 23.43 14.76 -9.56
C THR A 85 24.32 13.58 -9.94
N PHE A 86 23.75 12.39 -10.16
CA PHE A 86 24.55 11.22 -10.56
C PHE A 86 25.19 11.33 -11.95
N LYS A 87 24.61 12.13 -12.85
CA LYS A 87 25.19 12.39 -14.17
C LYS A 87 26.32 13.42 -14.13
N SER A 88 26.20 14.45 -13.28
CA SER A 88 27.13 15.59 -13.25
C SER A 88 28.31 15.39 -12.30
N SER A 89 28.19 14.56 -11.27
CA SER A 89 29.22 14.40 -10.25
C SER A 89 30.17 13.25 -10.55
N LYS A 90 31.42 13.56 -10.91
CA LYS A 90 32.54 12.60 -10.92
C LYS A 90 32.98 12.20 -9.51
N LYS A 91 32.60 12.98 -8.48
CA LYS A 91 32.98 12.86 -7.07
C LYS A 91 31.81 12.51 -6.14
N ALA A 92 30.71 11.96 -6.63
CA ALA A 92 29.69 11.44 -5.75
C ALA A 92 30.34 10.33 -4.92
N GLY A 93 30.66 10.59 -3.67
CA GLY A 93 31.33 9.69 -2.71
C GLY A 93 30.51 8.45 -2.30
N PHE A 94 29.57 8.05 -3.13
CA PHE A 94 28.78 6.83 -3.07
C PHE A 94 29.43 5.78 -3.95
N GLY A 95 29.85 4.66 -3.41
CA GLY A 95 30.61 3.59 -4.07
C GLY A 95 30.10 3.23 -5.48
N LYS A 96 29.07 2.43 -5.65
CA LYS A 96 28.52 2.07 -6.97
C LYS A 96 27.42 3.03 -7.40
N LYS A 97 27.50 3.57 -8.61
CA LYS A 97 26.39 4.33 -9.21
C LYS A 97 25.18 3.42 -9.39
N PRO A 98 23.97 3.83 -8.96
CA PRO A 98 22.77 3.04 -9.18
C PRO A 98 22.44 2.95 -10.69
N ASN A 99 21.75 1.88 -11.08
CA ASN A 99 21.18 1.80 -12.42
C ASN A 99 19.99 2.74 -12.54
N LEU A 100 20.22 3.94 -13.04
CA LEU A 100 19.21 5.00 -13.16
C LEU A 100 18.04 4.62 -14.07
N LYS A 101 18.25 3.70 -15.04
CA LYS A 101 17.19 3.24 -15.95
C LYS A 101 16.25 2.24 -15.26
N ARG A 102 16.78 1.40 -14.37
CA ARG A 102 15.98 0.40 -13.65
C ARG A 102 15.05 1.04 -12.62
N GLY A 103 15.34 2.27 -12.17
CA GLY A 103 14.61 2.88 -11.07
C GLY A 103 15.03 2.33 -9.71
N LYS A 104 14.28 2.70 -8.67
CA LYS A 104 14.53 2.29 -7.28
C LYS A 104 13.27 1.68 -6.65
N VAL A 105 13.44 0.84 -5.64
CA VAL A 105 12.35 0.47 -4.74
C VAL A 105 11.87 1.76 -4.05
N PRO A 106 10.56 2.02 -3.97
CA PRO A 106 10.06 3.20 -3.28
C PRO A 106 10.45 3.18 -1.81
N GLU A 107 10.58 4.35 -1.24
CA GLU A 107 10.72 4.55 0.20
C GLU A 107 9.45 4.11 0.94
N ASP A 108 9.47 4.10 2.26
CA ASP A 108 8.35 3.76 3.14
C ASP A 108 7.38 4.91 3.42
N TRP A 109 7.53 6.04 2.74
CA TRP A 109 6.55 7.11 2.70
C TRP A 109 5.98 7.25 1.28
N TRP A 110 4.65 7.15 1.16
CA TRP A 110 3.98 7.08 -0.13
C TRP A 110 2.99 8.21 -0.29
N TYR A 111 3.04 8.90 -1.42
CA TYR A 111 2.00 9.82 -1.81
C TYR A 111 1.05 9.14 -2.80
N PHE A 112 -0.19 8.93 -2.36
CA PHE A 112 -1.31 8.56 -3.21
C PHE A 112 -2.49 9.46 -2.89
N PRO A 113 -3.05 10.21 -3.86
CA PRO A 113 -4.22 11.03 -3.61
C PRO A 113 -5.41 10.15 -3.18
N VAL A 114 -6.22 10.67 -2.26
CA VAL A 114 -7.50 10.03 -1.93
C VAL A 114 -8.44 10.09 -3.12
N VAL A 115 -9.38 9.14 -3.20
CA VAL A 115 -10.37 9.10 -4.28
C VAL A 115 -11.33 10.27 -4.13
N ALA A 116 -11.10 11.34 -4.91
CA ALA A 116 -11.89 12.56 -4.88
C ALA A 116 -13.30 12.34 -5.47
N ARG A 117 -14.22 13.32 -5.21
CA ARG A 117 -15.63 13.21 -5.61
C ARG A 117 -15.84 13.00 -7.13
N LEU A 118 -14.96 13.53 -7.97
CA LEU A 118 -15.01 13.44 -9.43
C LEU A 118 -14.04 12.41 -10.02
N HIS A 119 -13.44 11.57 -9.19
CA HIS A 119 -12.50 10.56 -9.66
C HIS A 119 -13.23 9.36 -10.28
N ASN A 120 -12.74 8.84 -11.40
CA ASN A 120 -13.38 7.72 -12.12
C ASN A 120 -13.50 6.44 -11.30
N GLU A 121 -12.62 6.22 -10.33
CA GLU A 121 -12.70 5.06 -9.42
C GLU A 121 -13.80 5.18 -8.37
N ARG A 122 -14.42 6.38 -8.23
CA ARG A 122 -15.30 6.64 -7.10
C ARG A 122 -16.60 5.85 -7.16
N THR A 123 -16.83 5.04 -6.13
CA THR A 123 -18.07 4.28 -5.95
C THR A 123 -19.11 4.98 -5.09
N GLY A 124 -18.74 6.09 -4.42
CA GLY A 124 -19.56 6.72 -3.39
C GLY A 124 -19.41 6.10 -1.99
N TYR A 125 -18.72 4.96 -1.86
CA TYR A 125 -18.45 4.36 -0.56
C TYR A 125 -17.52 5.24 0.28
N PRO A 126 -17.84 5.50 1.55
CA PRO A 126 -16.95 6.23 2.45
C PRO A 126 -15.61 5.51 2.59
N THR A 127 -14.52 6.27 2.79
CA THR A 127 -13.18 5.71 3.06
C THR A 127 -12.58 4.82 1.96
N GLN A 128 -13.12 4.87 0.73
CA GLN A 128 -12.55 4.14 -0.41
C GLN A 128 -11.06 4.45 -0.60
N LYS A 129 -10.25 3.40 -0.72
CA LYS A 129 -8.81 3.51 -1.00
C LYS A 129 -8.55 3.59 -2.50
N PRO A 130 -7.51 4.33 -2.94
CA PRO A 130 -7.13 4.36 -4.35
C PRO A 130 -6.58 3.02 -4.82
N GLU A 131 -6.92 2.60 -6.05
CA GLU A 131 -6.44 1.34 -6.64
C GLU A 131 -4.91 1.29 -6.72
N ALA A 132 -4.25 2.40 -7.04
CA ALA A 132 -2.79 2.47 -7.13
C ALA A 132 -2.06 2.13 -5.81
N LEU A 133 -2.67 2.43 -4.65
CA LEU A 133 -2.14 2.04 -3.35
C LEU A 133 -2.15 0.53 -3.18
N LEU A 134 -3.31 -0.10 -3.45
CA LEU A 134 -3.49 -1.56 -3.33
C LEU A 134 -2.67 -2.29 -4.39
N GLU A 135 -2.55 -1.75 -5.61
CA GLU A 135 -1.73 -2.31 -6.67
C GLU A 135 -0.26 -2.44 -6.23
N ARG A 136 0.30 -1.41 -5.61
CA ARG A 136 1.67 -1.46 -5.07
C ARG A 136 1.82 -2.55 -4.01
N ILE A 137 0.89 -2.62 -3.06
CA ILE A 137 0.89 -3.61 -1.98
C ILE A 137 0.82 -5.04 -2.54
N ILE A 138 -0.16 -5.30 -3.40
CA ILE A 138 -0.42 -6.63 -3.95
C ILE A 138 0.73 -7.10 -4.84
N LYS A 139 1.27 -6.22 -5.70
CA LYS A 139 2.44 -6.53 -6.52
C LYS A 139 3.67 -6.83 -5.68
N ALA A 140 3.91 -6.05 -4.63
CA ALA A 140 5.07 -6.25 -3.76
C ALA A 140 5.06 -7.61 -3.09
N SER A 141 3.90 -8.11 -2.63
CA SER A 141 3.84 -9.21 -1.66
C SER A 141 3.04 -10.41 -2.13
N SER A 142 2.77 -10.53 -3.43
CA SER A 142 2.11 -11.70 -4.01
C SER A 142 2.51 -11.92 -5.47
N ASN A 143 2.33 -13.14 -5.94
CA ASN A 143 2.51 -13.55 -7.32
C ASN A 143 1.15 -13.84 -7.97
N LYS A 144 1.09 -13.96 -9.31
CA LYS A 144 -0.12 -14.40 -10.02
C LYS A 144 -0.58 -15.75 -9.48
N GLY A 145 -1.89 -15.87 -9.25
CA GLY A 145 -2.50 -17.05 -8.66
C GLY A 145 -2.46 -17.14 -7.15
N ASP A 146 -1.68 -16.31 -6.46
CA ASP A 146 -1.68 -16.25 -4.99
C ASP A 146 -3.02 -15.74 -4.45
N LEU A 147 -3.32 -16.06 -3.20
CA LEU A 147 -4.52 -15.64 -2.51
C LEU A 147 -4.28 -14.33 -1.74
N VAL A 148 -5.11 -13.33 -2.04
CA VAL A 148 -5.21 -12.05 -1.33
C VAL A 148 -6.48 -12.05 -0.48
N ALA A 149 -6.37 -11.81 0.82
CA ALA A 149 -7.52 -11.75 1.73
C ALA A 149 -7.71 -10.34 2.28
N ASP A 150 -8.96 -9.84 2.28
CA ASP A 150 -9.35 -8.58 2.89
C ASP A 150 -10.65 -8.76 3.67
N PHE A 151 -10.55 -8.74 5.00
CA PHE A 151 -11.69 -8.99 5.89
C PHE A 151 -12.47 -7.72 6.24
N PHE A 152 -12.08 -6.55 5.72
CA PHE A 152 -12.70 -5.24 5.90
C PHE A 152 -12.80 -4.52 4.56
N CYS A 153 -13.31 -5.21 3.55
CA CYS A 153 -13.14 -4.84 2.13
C CYS A 153 -13.81 -3.52 1.71
N GLY A 154 -14.79 -3.03 2.48
CA GLY A 154 -15.48 -1.77 2.21
C GLY A 154 -15.96 -1.66 0.76
N SER A 155 -15.35 -0.79 -0.03
CA SER A 155 -15.67 -0.60 -1.45
C SER A 155 -15.12 -1.69 -2.38
N GLY A 156 -14.43 -2.72 -1.87
CA GLY A 156 -13.87 -3.80 -2.66
C GLY A 156 -12.65 -3.44 -3.52
N THR A 157 -11.92 -2.41 -3.15
CA THR A 157 -10.71 -2.01 -3.92
C THR A 157 -9.70 -3.13 -3.98
N THR A 158 -9.47 -3.85 -2.87
CA THR A 158 -8.56 -4.99 -2.81
C THR A 158 -8.98 -6.10 -3.78
N ALA A 159 -10.26 -6.49 -3.78
CA ALA A 159 -10.78 -7.54 -4.67
C ALA A 159 -10.62 -7.16 -6.15
N ARG A 160 -10.99 -5.91 -6.49
CA ARG A 160 -10.87 -5.41 -7.86
C ARG A 160 -9.43 -5.42 -8.35
N VAL A 161 -8.49 -4.94 -7.53
CA VAL A 161 -7.07 -4.91 -7.89
C VAL A 161 -6.49 -6.32 -7.94
N ALA A 162 -6.80 -7.19 -6.98
CA ALA A 162 -6.37 -8.58 -7.00
C ALA A 162 -6.81 -9.29 -8.28
N ALA A 163 -8.09 -9.19 -8.65
CA ALA A 163 -8.63 -9.72 -9.89
C ALA A 163 -7.91 -9.18 -11.13
N SER A 164 -7.63 -7.86 -11.17
CA SER A 164 -6.94 -7.23 -12.31
C SER A 164 -5.50 -7.69 -12.48
N LEU A 165 -4.87 -8.12 -11.40
CA LEU A 165 -3.51 -8.61 -11.35
C LEU A 165 -3.42 -10.15 -11.41
N GLU A 166 -4.53 -10.84 -11.69
CA GLU A 166 -4.62 -12.30 -11.77
C GLU A 166 -4.27 -13.00 -10.44
N ARG A 167 -4.68 -12.39 -9.30
CA ARG A 167 -4.63 -13.01 -7.98
C ARG A 167 -6.01 -13.55 -7.63
N ASN A 168 -6.05 -14.66 -6.91
CA ASN A 168 -7.26 -15.10 -6.24
C ASN A 168 -7.55 -14.17 -5.05
N PHE A 169 -8.81 -14.03 -4.66
CA PHE A 169 -9.14 -13.20 -3.51
C PHE A 169 -10.28 -13.76 -2.68
N ILE A 170 -10.25 -13.44 -1.39
CA ILE A 170 -11.35 -13.61 -0.44
C ILE A 170 -11.57 -12.27 0.22
N THR A 171 -12.80 -11.75 0.15
CA THR A 171 -13.14 -10.49 0.81
C THR A 171 -14.41 -10.64 1.63
N THR A 172 -14.42 -10.03 2.81
CA THR A 172 -15.59 -9.96 3.68
C THR A 172 -15.78 -8.53 4.19
N ASP A 173 -16.99 -8.22 4.62
CA ASP A 173 -17.31 -6.99 5.34
C ASP A 173 -18.53 -7.23 6.25
N ALA A 174 -18.66 -6.44 7.30
CA ALA A 174 -19.79 -6.51 8.22
C ALA A 174 -21.07 -5.92 7.62
N THR A 175 -20.99 -5.13 6.54
CA THR A 175 -22.12 -4.41 5.97
C THR A 175 -22.53 -4.96 4.61
N TRP A 176 -23.84 -5.11 4.41
CA TRP A 176 -24.39 -5.47 3.10
C TRP A 176 -24.10 -4.43 2.01
N GLN A 177 -23.99 -3.16 2.40
CA GLN A 177 -23.62 -2.09 1.48
C GLN A 177 -22.22 -2.32 0.87
N ALA A 178 -21.25 -2.69 1.67
CA ALA A 178 -19.89 -3.01 1.20
C ALA A 178 -19.92 -4.17 0.21
N THR A 179 -20.61 -5.25 0.54
CA THR A 179 -20.75 -6.43 -0.33
C THR A 179 -21.37 -6.06 -1.67
N ARG A 180 -22.46 -5.27 -1.70
CA ARG A 180 -23.09 -4.80 -2.93
C ARG A 180 -22.14 -3.99 -3.80
N VAL A 181 -21.43 -3.02 -3.21
CA VAL A 181 -20.48 -2.17 -3.93
C VAL A 181 -19.33 -3.01 -4.52
N THR A 182 -18.81 -3.95 -3.73
CA THR A 182 -17.76 -4.86 -4.19
C THR A 182 -18.21 -5.71 -5.39
N LEU A 183 -19.40 -6.31 -5.30
CA LEU A 183 -19.95 -7.12 -6.41
C LEU A 183 -20.18 -6.29 -7.68
N SER A 184 -20.74 -5.07 -7.55
CA SER A 184 -20.91 -4.16 -8.69
C SER A 184 -19.58 -3.84 -9.37
N ARG A 185 -18.55 -3.50 -8.61
CA ARG A 185 -17.22 -3.21 -9.15
C ARG A 185 -16.56 -4.39 -9.86
N LEU A 186 -16.79 -5.60 -9.39
CA LEU A 186 -16.27 -6.82 -10.02
C LEU A 186 -17.01 -7.11 -11.32
N ALA A 187 -18.33 -6.88 -11.36
CA ALA A 187 -19.15 -7.09 -12.57
C ALA A 187 -18.83 -6.09 -13.71
N GLU A 188 -18.38 -4.89 -13.41
CA GLU A 188 -18.01 -3.88 -14.43
C GLU A 188 -16.79 -4.26 -15.28
N LYS A 189 -16.11 -5.34 -14.94
CA LYS A 189 -14.92 -5.84 -15.67
C LYS A 189 -15.17 -7.10 -16.52
N GLY A 190 -16.39 -7.62 -16.48
CA GLY A 190 -16.82 -8.66 -17.41
C GLY A 190 -17.31 -8.04 -18.71
#